data_5b26e2c19ab031fb9fa104c033a1ba98
#
_entry.id   5b26e2c19ab031fb9fa104c033a1ba98
#
_cell.length_a   1.000
_cell.length_b   1.000
_cell.length_c   1.000
_cell.angle_alpha   90.00
_cell.angle_beta   90.00
_cell.angle_gamma   90.00
#
_symmetry.space_group_name_H-M   'P 1'
#
loop_
_entity.id
_entity.type
_entity.pdbx_description
1 polymer ?
#
loop_
_entity_poly.entity_id
_entity_poly.type
_entity_poly.pdbx_seq_one_letter_code
_entity_poly.pdbx_strand_id
1 'polypeptide(L)'
;MAKTMKALMYDKAGRENSSVRQIPYPECGDDEIIIKVMSCSICKGAEHDHDNGKGTDLAKYPVVPGHEFAGYVYEVGKNVTGFKPGDRVTADNTEYCGDCYYCRREESNYCPTFGSLGHNINGGFAEFVRVKKEKVFHIPDHLSFNAAALSEPVACCIHAVDRANIRYGDTVVIFGAGSMAQILGQLFKASNAEKVYMIAGKSSKLELAAKYGIIPIEMDRNDYSVHEKALLKENPLGVDLIIDATGSTKVISESMKLLKKGGTLLQYAIVHSGEKVEMDPVLMFNNELTYTASFCQSHNFGRAVDVLASGIVDGDSLVTGEFPLDDFYKGLDENVKDRNSIKVIIHPNTEG
;
A
#
# COMPACT_ATOMS: atom_id res chain seq x y z
N MET A 1 -35.73 16.54 1.42
CA MET A 1 -34.37 16.93 1.86
C MET A 1 -33.42 16.20 0.95
N ALA A 2 -32.30 16.82 0.56
CA ALA A 2 -31.25 16.14 -0.21
C ALA A 2 -30.68 14.99 0.65
N LYS A 3 -30.40 13.84 0.02
CA LYS A 3 -29.79 12.68 0.69
C LYS A 3 -28.38 13.06 1.12
N THR A 4 -28.01 12.78 2.38
CA THR A 4 -26.66 13.02 2.93
C THR A 4 -26.05 11.73 3.41
N MET A 5 -24.74 11.74 3.65
CA MET A 5 -23.97 10.65 4.21
C MET A 5 -22.91 11.19 5.19
N LYS A 6 -22.49 10.36 6.14
CA LYS A 6 -21.37 10.68 7.03
C LYS A 6 -20.05 10.41 6.31
N ALA A 7 -19.11 11.34 6.44
CA ALA A 7 -17.76 11.21 5.90
C ALA A 7 -16.74 12.01 6.71
N LEU A 8 -15.50 11.57 6.70
CA LEU A 8 -14.35 12.40 7.06
C LEU A 8 -14.06 13.37 5.91
N MET A 9 -14.08 14.66 6.17
CA MET A 9 -13.77 15.66 5.14
C MET A 9 -12.61 16.53 5.60
N TYR A 10 -11.62 16.67 4.73
CA TYR A 10 -10.55 17.65 4.85
C TYR A 10 -10.88 18.85 3.93
N ASP A 11 -11.06 20.04 4.52
CA ASP A 11 -11.24 21.27 3.75
C ASP A 11 -9.89 21.85 3.26
N LYS A 12 -8.82 21.52 3.98
CA LYS A 12 -7.39 21.77 3.69
C LYS A 12 -6.56 20.70 4.38
N ALA A 13 -5.26 20.65 4.09
CA ALA A 13 -4.33 19.85 4.89
C ALA A 13 -4.30 20.34 6.35
N GLY A 14 -4.10 19.42 7.28
CA GLY A 14 -4.06 19.65 8.73
C GLY A 14 -5.30 19.14 9.45
N ARG A 15 -5.08 18.46 10.59
CA ARG A 15 -6.15 17.88 11.43
C ARG A 15 -7.22 18.91 11.80
N GLU A 16 -6.80 20.14 12.10
CA GLU A 16 -7.67 21.24 12.48
C GLU A 16 -8.62 21.68 11.36
N ASN A 17 -8.33 21.31 10.11
CA ASN A 17 -9.14 21.63 8.93
C ASN A 17 -10.02 20.47 8.50
N SER A 18 -10.23 19.49 9.35
CA SER A 18 -10.96 18.28 9.02
C SER A 18 -11.96 17.88 10.10
N SER A 19 -13.01 17.18 9.71
CA SER A 19 -14.02 16.65 10.63
C SER A 19 -14.82 15.51 9.99
N VAL A 20 -15.29 14.61 10.84
CA VAL A 20 -16.37 13.68 10.46
C VAL A 20 -17.68 14.45 10.51
N ARG A 21 -18.38 14.52 9.37
CA ARG A 21 -19.61 15.31 9.22
C ARG A 21 -20.54 14.79 8.14
N GLN A 22 -21.75 15.31 8.10
CA GLN A 22 -22.69 15.05 7.02
C GLN A 22 -22.29 15.83 5.76
N ILE A 23 -22.20 15.15 4.64
CA ILE A 23 -21.95 15.71 3.32
C ILE A 23 -23.02 15.21 2.33
N PRO A 24 -23.19 15.86 1.16
CA PRO A 24 -24.10 15.34 0.13
C PRO A 24 -23.76 13.90 -0.26
N TYR A 25 -24.79 13.07 -0.36
CA TYR A 25 -24.67 11.71 -0.93
C TYR A 25 -24.23 11.82 -2.41
N PRO A 26 -23.28 10.99 -2.88
CA PRO A 26 -22.83 11.06 -4.27
C PRO A 26 -23.93 10.62 -5.24
N GLU A 27 -24.12 11.36 -6.32
CA GLU A 27 -25.01 10.95 -7.42
C GLU A 27 -24.32 9.84 -8.23
N CYS A 28 -25.07 8.75 -8.51
CA CYS A 28 -24.61 7.64 -9.34
C CYS A 28 -24.70 8.02 -10.82
N GLY A 29 -23.58 8.13 -11.50
CA GLY A 29 -23.53 8.32 -12.94
C GLY A 29 -23.89 7.06 -13.72
N ASP A 30 -24.16 7.21 -15.01
CA ASP A 30 -24.62 6.12 -15.87
C ASP A 30 -23.66 4.91 -15.94
N ASP A 31 -22.35 5.16 -15.84
CA ASP A 31 -21.26 4.16 -15.92
C ASP A 31 -20.55 3.97 -14.56
N GLU A 32 -21.20 4.32 -13.46
CA GLU A 32 -20.61 4.33 -12.13
C GLU A 32 -21.36 3.37 -11.17
N ILE A 33 -20.70 3.08 -10.08
CA ILE A 33 -21.20 2.24 -8.98
C ILE A 33 -21.02 3.02 -7.68
N ILE A 34 -22.04 3.01 -6.84
CA ILE A 34 -21.93 3.47 -5.45
C ILE A 34 -21.66 2.25 -4.57
N ILE A 35 -20.59 2.28 -3.84
CA ILE A 35 -20.21 1.24 -2.87
C ILE A 35 -20.56 1.73 -1.47
N LYS A 36 -21.31 0.92 -0.69
CA LYS A 36 -21.43 1.06 0.77
C LYS A 36 -20.16 0.53 1.39
N VAL A 37 -19.32 1.41 1.92
CA VAL A 37 -18.00 1.06 2.44
C VAL A 37 -18.13 0.36 3.78
N MET A 38 -17.64 -0.87 3.88
CA MET A 38 -17.63 -1.66 5.11
C MET A 38 -16.30 -1.56 5.84
N SER A 39 -15.20 -1.55 5.10
CA SER A 39 -13.84 -1.40 5.63
C SER A 39 -13.03 -0.45 4.76
N CYS A 40 -12.31 0.48 5.39
CA CYS A 40 -11.35 1.35 4.74
C CYS A 40 -10.08 1.38 5.59
N SER A 41 -8.94 0.99 5.00
CA SER A 41 -7.67 0.91 5.69
C SER A 41 -6.96 2.25 5.72
N ILE A 42 -6.29 2.56 6.82
CA ILE A 42 -5.41 3.73 6.93
C ILE A 42 -4.09 3.44 6.23
N CYS A 43 -3.76 4.21 5.20
CA CYS A 43 -2.42 4.30 4.63
C CYS A 43 -1.58 5.27 5.47
N LYS A 44 -0.58 4.74 6.19
CA LYS A 44 0.22 5.56 7.13
C LYS A 44 0.83 6.79 6.48
N GLY A 45 1.30 6.68 5.24
CA GLY A 45 1.91 7.81 4.52
C GLY A 45 0.88 8.89 4.17
N ALA A 46 -0.16 8.51 3.45
CA ALA A 46 -1.14 9.46 2.90
C ALA A 46 -1.95 10.16 4.00
N GLU A 47 -2.58 9.39 4.89
CA GLU A 47 -3.44 9.96 5.94
C GLU A 47 -2.63 10.76 6.96
N HIS A 48 -1.39 10.36 7.28
CA HIS A 48 -0.52 11.15 8.14
C HIS A 48 -0.11 12.46 7.48
N ASP A 49 0.15 12.47 6.16
CA ASP A 49 0.50 13.71 5.46
C ASP A 49 -0.69 14.66 5.29
N HIS A 50 -1.91 14.14 5.13
CA HIS A 50 -3.13 14.95 5.25
C HIS A 50 -3.25 15.57 6.64
N ASP A 51 -3.03 14.79 7.70
CA ASP A 51 -3.23 15.17 9.10
C ASP A 51 -2.19 16.17 9.62
N ASN A 52 -0.93 16.05 9.19
CA ASN A 52 0.17 16.90 9.65
C ASN A 52 0.32 18.23 8.88
N GLY A 53 -0.57 18.51 7.95
CA GLY A 53 -0.60 19.76 7.19
C GLY A 53 0.29 19.80 5.95
N LYS A 54 1.01 18.71 5.62
CA LYS A 54 1.81 18.64 4.40
C LYS A 54 0.94 18.35 3.17
N GLY A 55 -0.09 17.51 3.34
CA GLY A 55 -0.85 16.96 2.22
C GLY A 55 -0.02 15.98 1.39
N THR A 56 -0.65 15.38 0.40
CA THR A 56 0.06 14.56 -0.60
C THR A 56 0.24 15.36 -1.89
N ASP A 57 1.21 15.01 -2.72
CA ASP A 57 1.46 15.71 -4.00
C ASP A 57 0.24 15.71 -4.93
N LEU A 58 -0.65 14.72 -4.79
CA LEU A 58 -1.90 14.62 -5.55
C LEU A 58 -3.09 15.34 -4.88
N ALA A 59 -2.98 15.76 -3.62
CA ALA A 59 -4.12 16.24 -2.86
C ALA A 59 -4.76 17.50 -3.46
N LYS A 60 -6.09 17.46 -3.61
CA LYS A 60 -6.94 18.61 -3.94
C LYS A 60 -8.06 18.69 -2.93
N TYR A 61 -8.07 19.77 -2.17
CA TYR A 61 -9.08 20.02 -1.14
C TYR A 61 -10.25 20.88 -1.67
N PRO A 62 -11.49 20.70 -1.14
CA PRO A 62 -11.86 19.73 -0.09
C PRO A 62 -11.92 18.30 -0.64
N VAL A 63 -11.60 17.30 0.21
CA VAL A 63 -11.61 15.89 -0.18
C VAL A 63 -11.95 14.97 1.00
N VAL A 64 -12.65 13.88 0.72
CA VAL A 64 -12.77 12.72 1.61
C VAL A 64 -11.59 11.80 1.33
N PRO A 65 -10.68 11.54 2.30
CA PRO A 65 -9.55 10.64 2.08
C PRO A 65 -9.98 9.16 2.14
N GLY A 66 -8.98 8.26 2.08
CA GLY A 66 -9.17 6.81 2.09
C GLY A 66 -9.22 6.21 0.69
N HIS A 67 -8.17 5.48 0.33
CA HIS A 67 -7.99 4.88 -0.99
C HIS A 67 -7.86 3.36 -0.97
N GLU A 68 -7.93 2.75 0.21
CA GLU A 68 -7.85 1.32 0.46
C GLU A 68 -9.18 0.84 1.06
N PHE A 69 -10.19 0.45 0.26
CA PHE A 69 -11.53 0.17 0.77
C PHE A 69 -12.23 -1.02 0.10
N ALA A 70 -13.18 -1.61 0.81
CA ALA A 70 -14.05 -2.68 0.34
C ALA A 70 -15.45 -2.55 0.94
N GLY A 71 -16.45 -3.14 0.30
CA GLY A 71 -17.82 -3.07 0.78
C GLY A 71 -18.82 -3.76 -0.14
N TYR A 72 -20.07 -3.31 -0.09
CA TYR A 72 -21.16 -3.80 -0.91
C TYR A 72 -21.53 -2.81 -2.02
N VAL A 73 -21.81 -3.31 -3.22
CA VAL A 73 -22.52 -2.52 -4.23
C VAL A 73 -23.83 -2.05 -3.64
N TYR A 74 -24.07 -0.75 -3.60
CA TYR A 74 -25.29 -0.15 -3.10
C TYR A 74 -26.20 0.31 -4.22
N GLU A 75 -25.65 0.94 -5.26
CA GLU A 75 -26.36 1.45 -6.42
C GLU A 75 -25.51 1.27 -7.68
N VAL A 76 -26.15 1.03 -8.82
CA VAL A 76 -25.47 0.87 -10.11
C VAL A 76 -26.09 1.79 -11.16
N GLY A 77 -25.25 2.41 -11.98
CA GLY A 77 -25.68 3.22 -13.12
C GLY A 77 -26.33 2.37 -14.23
N LYS A 78 -27.11 3.02 -15.08
CA LYS A 78 -27.92 2.33 -16.12
C LYS A 78 -27.11 1.54 -17.15
N ASN A 79 -25.84 1.90 -17.38
CA ASN A 79 -24.92 1.23 -18.31
C ASN A 79 -24.06 0.18 -17.63
N VAL A 80 -24.23 -0.05 -16.33
CA VAL A 80 -23.45 -1.03 -15.57
C VAL A 80 -24.02 -2.42 -15.80
N THR A 81 -23.18 -3.33 -16.23
CA THR A 81 -23.48 -4.76 -16.35
C THR A 81 -22.49 -5.57 -15.51
N GLY A 82 -22.90 -6.73 -15.02
CA GLY A 82 -22.06 -7.62 -14.22
C GLY A 82 -22.00 -7.28 -12.73
N PHE A 83 -22.65 -6.20 -12.27
CA PHE A 83 -22.78 -5.83 -10.86
C PHE A 83 -24.24 -5.55 -10.51
N LYS A 84 -24.63 -5.86 -9.28
CA LYS A 84 -25.94 -5.57 -8.69
C LYS A 84 -25.82 -5.19 -7.23
N PRO A 85 -26.80 -4.47 -6.66
CA PRO A 85 -26.85 -4.20 -5.23
C PRO A 85 -26.70 -5.49 -4.40
N GLY A 86 -25.85 -5.43 -3.38
CA GLY A 86 -25.52 -6.56 -2.50
C GLY A 86 -24.27 -7.35 -2.92
N ASP A 87 -23.71 -7.15 -4.11
CA ASP A 87 -22.45 -7.78 -4.49
C ASP A 87 -21.32 -7.27 -3.61
N ARG A 88 -20.42 -8.18 -3.20
CA ARG A 88 -19.21 -7.87 -2.41
C ARG A 88 -18.11 -7.43 -3.33
N VAL A 89 -17.50 -6.25 -3.06
CA VAL A 89 -16.54 -5.63 -3.97
C VAL A 89 -15.44 -4.87 -3.24
N THR A 90 -14.34 -4.68 -3.94
CA THR A 90 -13.31 -3.66 -3.70
C THR A 90 -13.08 -2.87 -4.97
N ALA A 91 -12.28 -1.80 -4.93
CA ALA A 91 -12.07 -0.99 -6.12
C ALA A 91 -10.66 -0.43 -6.23
N ASP A 92 -10.16 -0.41 -7.47
CA ASP A 92 -8.94 0.31 -7.86
C ASP A 92 -9.17 1.81 -7.71
N ASN A 93 -8.38 2.43 -6.85
CA ASN A 93 -8.46 3.85 -6.53
C ASN A 93 -7.95 4.78 -7.64
N THR A 94 -7.24 4.24 -8.65
CA THR A 94 -6.55 5.06 -9.65
C THR A 94 -7.47 5.57 -10.75
N GLU A 95 -7.26 6.82 -11.16
CA GLU A 95 -7.93 7.45 -12.30
C GLU A 95 -6.88 7.96 -13.30
N TYR A 96 -7.10 7.71 -14.58
CA TYR A 96 -6.20 8.14 -15.66
C TYR A 96 -6.98 8.41 -16.96
N CYS A 97 -6.38 9.15 -17.89
CA CYS A 97 -7.10 9.60 -19.10
C CYS A 97 -7.38 8.50 -20.12
N GLY A 98 -6.62 7.40 -20.11
CA GLY A 98 -6.78 6.28 -21.05
C GLY A 98 -6.20 6.48 -22.45
N ASP A 99 -5.82 7.71 -22.85
CA ASP A 99 -5.46 8.05 -24.24
C ASP A 99 -4.07 8.69 -24.42
N CYS A 100 -3.37 9.08 -23.36
CA CYS A 100 -2.03 9.65 -23.45
C CYS A 100 -0.98 8.61 -23.83
N TYR A 101 0.25 9.07 -24.07
CA TYR A 101 1.40 8.22 -24.41
C TYR A 101 1.57 7.05 -23.43
N TYR A 102 1.50 7.31 -22.15
CA TYR A 102 1.68 6.30 -21.09
C TYR A 102 0.50 5.33 -20.99
N CYS A 103 -0.75 5.85 -20.99
CA CYS A 103 -1.93 5.00 -20.89
C CYS A 103 -2.05 3.99 -22.02
N ARG A 104 -1.72 4.41 -23.27
CA ARG A 104 -1.73 3.52 -24.44
C ARG A 104 -0.64 2.45 -24.44
N ARG A 105 0.27 2.50 -23.47
CA ARG A 105 1.36 1.55 -23.25
C ARG A 105 1.20 0.75 -21.98
N GLU A 106 0.03 0.83 -21.33
CA GLU A 106 -0.26 0.20 -20.05
C GLU A 106 0.64 0.70 -18.88
N GLU A 107 1.18 1.91 -19.03
CA GLU A 107 2.00 2.60 -18.04
C GLU A 107 1.21 3.74 -17.38
N SER A 108 -0.06 3.48 -17.03
CA SER A 108 -1.02 4.51 -16.61
C SER A 108 -0.68 5.20 -15.29
N ASN A 109 0.17 4.58 -14.46
CA ASN A 109 0.74 5.21 -13.27
C ASN A 109 1.63 6.44 -13.59
N TYR A 110 2.04 6.61 -14.84
CA TYR A 110 2.77 7.80 -15.32
C TYR A 110 1.88 8.80 -16.09
N CYS A 111 0.57 8.62 -16.07
CA CYS A 111 -0.38 9.51 -16.73
C CYS A 111 -0.24 10.96 -16.21
N PRO A 112 -0.10 11.98 -17.09
CA PRO A 112 0.03 13.37 -16.65
C PRO A 112 -1.20 13.90 -15.90
N THR A 113 -2.37 13.27 -16.11
CA THR A 113 -3.61 13.60 -15.41
C THR A 113 -4.00 12.51 -14.39
N PHE A 114 -2.99 11.81 -13.87
CA PHE A 114 -3.21 10.78 -12.86
C PHE A 114 -3.99 11.34 -11.67
N GLY A 115 -5.04 10.64 -11.29
CA GLY A 115 -5.88 10.92 -10.14
C GLY A 115 -6.02 9.71 -9.24
N SER A 116 -6.52 9.93 -8.04
CA SER A 116 -6.75 8.86 -7.09
C SER A 116 -7.90 9.22 -6.15
N LEU A 117 -8.80 8.26 -5.95
CA LEU A 117 -9.75 8.31 -4.85
C LEU A 117 -8.99 8.48 -3.53
N GLY A 118 -9.49 9.31 -2.66
CA GLY A 118 -8.86 9.63 -1.38
C GLY A 118 -7.78 10.71 -1.42
N HIS A 119 -7.37 11.17 -2.63
CA HIS A 119 -6.38 12.25 -2.77
C HIS A 119 -6.94 13.48 -3.47
N ASN A 120 -7.42 13.36 -4.70
CA ASN A 120 -8.01 14.46 -5.46
C ASN A 120 -9.45 14.17 -5.91
N ILE A 121 -9.95 13.00 -5.54
CA ILE A 121 -11.34 12.54 -5.73
C ILE A 121 -11.76 11.94 -4.40
N ASN A 122 -13.02 12.10 -4.00
CA ASN A 122 -13.52 11.59 -2.72
C ASN A 122 -13.34 10.07 -2.61
N GLY A 123 -12.81 9.62 -1.47
CA GLY A 123 -12.46 8.25 -1.17
C GLY A 123 -13.37 7.57 -0.14
N GLY A 124 -12.83 6.54 0.50
CA GLY A 124 -13.56 5.54 1.28
C GLY A 124 -13.76 5.82 2.77
N PHE A 125 -13.20 6.89 3.36
CA PHE A 125 -13.57 7.27 4.74
C PHE A 125 -14.92 7.99 4.77
N ALA A 126 -15.92 7.35 4.18
CA ALA A 126 -17.31 7.76 4.09
C ALA A 126 -18.23 6.55 4.06
N GLU A 127 -19.52 6.73 4.41
CA GLU A 127 -20.51 5.65 4.31
C GLU A 127 -20.64 5.11 2.88
N PHE A 128 -20.46 5.97 1.87
CA PHE A 128 -20.57 5.61 0.47
C PHE A 128 -19.48 6.27 -0.36
N VAL A 129 -18.96 5.54 -1.36
CA VAL A 129 -18.01 6.05 -2.34
C VAL A 129 -18.50 5.76 -3.75
N ARG A 130 -18.29 6.71 -4.66
CA ARG A 130 -18.62 6.59 -6.09
C ARG A 130 -17.38 6.17 -6.87
N VAL A 131 -17.52 5.13 -7.68
CA VAL A 131 -16.43 4.52 -8.44
C VAL A 131 -16.89 4.23 -9.87
N LYS A 132 -16.02 4.38 -10.87
CA LYS A 132 -16.28 3.92 -12.22
C LYS A 132 -16.36 2.40 -12.28
N LYS A 133 -17.28 1.86 -13.07
CA LYS A 133 -17.54 0.41 -13.15
C LYS A 133 -16.32 -0.43 -13.49
N GLU A 134 -15.43 0.06 -14.36
CA GLU A 134 -14.21 -0.63 -14.78
C GLU A 134 -13.13 -0.72 -13.68
N LYS A 135 -13.33 0.00 -12.58
CA LYS A 135 -12.45 0.00 -11.41
C LYS A 135 -12.92 -0.90 -10.28
N VAL A 136 -14.11 -1.49 -10.40
CA VAL A 136 -14.71 -2.31 -9.35
C VAL A 136 -14.43 -3.79 -9.61
N PHE A 137 -14.07 -4.52 -8.56
CA PHE A 137 -13.72 -5.94 -8.60
C PHE A 137 -14.56 -6.70 -7.58
N HIS A 138 -15.15 -7.81 -8.01
CA HIS A 138 -15.81 -8.75 -7.10
C HIS A 138 -14.79 -9.37 -6.14
N ILE A 139 -15.20 -9.58 -4.90
CA ILE A 139 -14.44 -10.36 -3.93
C ILE A 139 -15.24 -11.60 -3.52
N PRO A 140 -14.59 -12.76 -3.31
CA PRO A 140 -15.28 -13.99 -2.92
C PRO A 140 -15.82 -13.89 -1.49
N ASP A 141 -16.83 -14.70 -1.18
CA ASP A 141 -17.53 -14.65 0.11
C ASP A 141 -16.64 -14.93 1.31
N HIS A 142 -15.61 -15.76 1.13
CA HIS A 142 -14.67 -16.12 2.21
C HIS A 142 -13.64 -15.05 2.51
N LEU A 143 -13.42 -14.05 1.63
CA LEU A 143 -12.49 -12.95 1.87
C LEU A 143 -13.18 -11.89 2.72
N SER A 144 -12.62 -11.57 3.88
CA SER A 144 -13.16 -10.51 4.75
C SER A 144 -13.08 -9.13 4.06
N PHE A 145 -13.94 -8.18 4.45
CA PHE A 145 -13.81 -6.80 3.97
C PHE A 145 -12.53 -6.14 4.46
N ASN A 146 -12.03 -6.52 5.62
CA ASN A 146 -10.76 -6.01 6.15
C ASN A 146 -9.59 -6.41 5.25
N ALA A 147 -9.50 -7.70 4.91
CA ALA A 147 -8.47 -8.17 3.98
C ALA A 147 -8.67 -7.60 2.57
N ALA A 148 -9.91 -7.52 2.07
CA ALA A 148 -10.22 -6.98 0.75
C ALA A 148 -9.89 -5.49 0.62
N ALA A 149 -10.01 -4.70 1.69
CA ALA A 149 -9.59 -3.30 1.72
C ALA A 149 -8.08 -3.15 1.45
N LEU A 150 -7.27 -4.19 1.72
CA LEU A 150 -5.84 -4.19 1.44
C LEU A 150 -5.49 -4.51 -0.02
N SER A 151 -6.46 -4.62 -0.92
CA SER A 151 -6.18 -4.89 -2.35
C SER A 151 -5.30 -3.81 -2.98
N GLU A 152 -5.49 -2.55 -2.61
CA GLU A 152 -4.65 -1.45 -3.13
C GLU A 152 -3.18 -1.60 -2.71
N PRO A 153 -2.82 -1.69 -1.42
CA PRO A 153 -1.43 -1.86 -1.03
C PRO A 153 -0.81 -3.17 -1.52
N VAL A 154 -1.61 -4.24 -1.65
CA VAL A 154 -1.14 -5.49 -2.27
C VAL A 154 -0.84 -5.28 -3.76
N ALA A 155 -1.66 -4.52 -4.50
CA ALA A 155 -1.40 -4.20 -5.90
C ALA A 155 -0.10 -3.39 -6.06
N CYS A 156 0.15 -2.42 -5.19
CA CYS A 156 1.41 -1.67 -5.16
C CYS A 156 2.62 -2.61 -4.90
N CYS A 157 2.49 -3.55 -3.99
CA CYS A 157 3.54 -4.54 -3.70
C CYS A 157 3.76 -5.51 -4.88
N ILE A 158 2.69 -5.96 -5.56
CA ILE A 158 2.80 -6.80 -6.77
C ILE A 158 3.57 -6.05 -7.86
N HIS A 159 3.29 -4.75 -8.06
CA HIS A 159 4.05 -3.95 -9.02
C HIS A 159 5.55 -3.92 -8.69
N ALA A 160 5.91 -3.80 -7.42
CA ALA A 160 7.29 -3.86 -6.98
C ALA A 160 7.94 -5.23 -7.23
N VAL A 161 7.21 -6.32 -6.96
CA VAL A 161 7.70 -7.69 -7.24
C VAL A 161 7.91 -7.91 -8.74
N ASP A 162 6.99 -7.45 -9.59
CA ASP A 162 7.13 -7.52 -11.05
C ASP A 162 8.37 -6.74 -11.52
N ARG A 163 8.62 -5.55 -10.96
CA ARG A 163 9.81 -4.74 -11.28
C ARG A 163 11.12 -5.33 -10.77
N ALA A 164 11.07 -6.09 -9.69
CA ALA A 164 12.24 -6.73 -9.10
C ALA A 164 12.85 -7.82 -10.00
N ASN A 165 12.04 -8.43 -10.88
CA ASN A 165 12.45 -9.43 -11.88
C ASN A 165 13.35 -10.53 -11.31
N ILE A 166 12.94 -11.13 -10.18
CA ILE A 166 13.73 -12.16 -9.49
C ILE A 166 13.75 -13.48 -10.26
N ARG A 167 14.86 -14.23 -10.08
CA ARG A 167 15.08 -15.54 -10.69
C ARG A 167 14.96 -16.64 -9.64
N TYR A 168 14.80 -17.88 -10.09
CA TYR A 168 14.88 -19.03 -9.20
C TYR A 168 16.24 -19.11 -8.51
N GLY A 169 16.21 -19.23 -7.18
CA GLY A 169 17.40 -19.31 -6.34
C GLY A 169 17.90 -17.96 -5.84
N ASP A 170 17.24 -16.85 -6.20
CA ASP A 170 17.60 -15.52 -5.69
C ASP A 170 17.32 -15.38 -4.20
N THR A 171 18.19 -14.69 -3.51
CA THR A 171 18.02 -14.28 -2.10
C THR A 171 17.51 -12.84 -2.04
N VAL A 172 16.40 -12.64 -1.34
CA VAL A 172 15.74 -11.33 -1.17
C VAL A 172 15.89 -10.86 0.27
N VAL A 173 16.25 -9.59 0.43
CA VAL A 173 16.29 -8.90 1.72
C VAL A 173 15.34 -7.71 1.69
N ILE A 174 14.48 -7.60 2.70
CA ILE A 174 13.56 -6.47 2.88
C ILE A 174 13.97 -5.71 4.13
N PHE A 175 14.36 -4.44 3.97
CA PHE A 175 14.58 -3.54 5.09
C PHE A 175 13.28 -2.88 5.50
N GLY A 176 12.89 -3.08 6.76
CA GLY A 176 11.62 -2.66 7.35
C GLY A 176 10.73 -3.84 7.71
N ALA A 177 9.76 -3.61 8.60
CA ALA A 177 8.77 -4.61 9.03
C ALA A 177 7.35 -4.02 9.10
N GLY A 178 7.10 -2.88 8.45
CA GLY A 178 5.77 -2.28 8.34
C GLY A 178 4.83 -3.08 7.43
N SER A 179 3.60 -2.59 7.24
CA SER A 179 2.58 -3.27 6.43
C SER A 179 3.08 -3.64 5.03
N MET A 180 3.73 -2.72 4.33
CA MET A 180 4.26 -2.97 2.99
C MET A 180 5.35 -4.05 3.00
N ALA A 181 6.27 -4.02 3.99
CA ALA A 181 7.30 -5.04 4.14
C ALA A 181 6.72 -6.43 4.41
N GLN A 182 5.64 -6.53 5.22
CA GLN A 182 4.93 -7.78 5.49
C GLN A 182 4.28 -8.35 4.22
N ILE A 183 3.63 -7.51 3.42
CA ILE A 183 3.01 -7.91 2.14
C ILE A 183 4.09 -8.35 1.16
N LEU A 184 5.14 -7.54 0.95
CA LEU A 184 6.27 -7.88 0.08
C LEU A 184 6.92 -9.20 0.50
N GLY A 185 7.12 -9.41 1.80
CA GLY A 185 7.70 -10.64 2.33
C GLY A 185 6.88 -11.87 1.98
N GLN A 186 5.57 -11.84 2.13
CA GLN A 186 4.68 -12.94 1.77
C GLN A 186 4.65 -13.17 0.25
N LEU A 187 4.62 -12.10 -0.56
CA LEU A 187 4.68 -12.20 -2.01
C LEU A 187 6.00 -12.82 -2.49
N PHE A 188 7.15 -12.39 -1.95
CA PHE A 188 8.44 -12.98 -2.31
C PHE A 188 8.57 -14.41 -1.84
N LYS A 189 7.98 -14.80 -0.69
CA LYS A 189 7.92 -16.20 -0.26
C LYS A 189 7.11 -17.08 -1.19
N ALA A 190 6.09 -16.54 -1.81
CA ALA A 190 5.26 -17.24 -2.80
C ALA A 190 5.85 -17.19 -4.23
N SER A 191 6.99 -16.55 -4.42
CA SER A 191 7.63 -16.35 -5.71
C SER A 191 8.83 -17.30 -5.93
N ASN A 192 9.74 -16.93 -6.82
CA ASN A 192 10.94 -17.70 -7.17
C ASN A 192 12.11 -17.53 -6.17
N ALA A 193 11.94 -16.74 -5.11
CA ALA A 193 12.99 -16.51 -4.13
C ALA A 193 13.31 -17.79 -3.34
N GLU A 194 14.59 -18.13 -3.21
CA GLU A 194 15.05 -19.22 -2.34
C GLU A 194 14.93 -18.84 -0.87
N LYS A 195 15.42 -17.64 -0.53
CA LYS A 195 15.39 -17.11 0.82
C LYS A 195 14.86 -15.69 0.82
N VAL A 196 14.03 -15.39 1.81
CA VAL A 196 13.52 -14.04 2.06
C VAL A 196 13.88 -13.64 3.48
N TYR A 197 14.67 -12.60 3.64
CA TYR A 197 15.04 -12.01 4.92
C TYR A 197 14.26 -10.72 5.17
N MET A 198 13.93 -10.46 6.42
CA MET A 198 13.39 -9.18 6.86
C MET A 198 14.26 -8.58 7.94
N ILE A 199 14.83 -7.39 7.69
CA ILE A 199 15.74 -6.70 8.60
C ILE A 199 15.06 -5.47 9.18
N ALA A 200 14.82 -5.47 10.49
CA ALA A 200 14.19 -4.36 11.20
C ALA A 200 14.57 -4.36 12.67
N GLY A 201 14.27 -3.28 13.38
CA GLY A 201 14.39 -3.26 14.84
C GLY A 201 13.48 -4.29 15.49
N LYS A 202 13.86 -4.80 16.66
CA LYS A 202 13.11 -5.79 17.43
C LYS A 202 11.67 -5.35 17.66
N SER A 203 10.71 -6.20 17.26
CA SER A 203 9.28 -5.93 17.39
C SER A 203 8.47 -7.19 17.10
N SER A 204 7.20 -7.23 17.53
CA SER A 204 6.23 -8.28 17.18
C SER A 204 6.04 -8.44 15.65
N LYS A 205 6.37 -7.42 14.87
CA LYS A 205 6.32 -7.47 13.41
C LYS A 205 7.35 -8.42 12.81
N LEU A 206 8.56 -8.51 13.39
CA LEU A 206 9.54 -9.53 12.98
C LEU A 206 9.09 -10.95 13.35
N GLU A 207 8.40 -11.09 14.49
CA GLU A 207 7.82 -12.38 14.90
C GLU A 207 6.69 -12.80 13.94
N LEU A 208 5.87 -11.84 13.50
CA LEU A 208 4.85 -12.09 12.47
C LEU A 208 5.47 -12.53 11.14
N ALA A 209 6.52 -11.85 10.68
CA ALA A 209 7.24 -12.24 9.45
C ALA A 209 7.75 -13.69 9.53
N ALA A 210 8.27 -14.10 10.69
CA ALA A 210 8.75 -15.47 10.89
C ALA A 210 7.65 -16.53 10.76
N LYS A 211 6.40 -16.22 11.10
CA LYS A 211 5.25 -17.13 10.91
C LYS A 211 5.00 -17.46 9.43
N TYR A 212 5.36 -16.56 8.52
CA TYR A 212 5.25 -16.76 7.07
C TYR A 212 6.54 -17.33 6.45
N GLY A 213 7.48 -17.81 7.27
CA GLY A 213 8.73 -18.40 6.80
C GLY A 213 9.72 -17.35 6.25
N ILE A 214 9.54 -16.09 6.59
CA ILE A 214 10.49 -15.02 6.34
C ILE A 214 11.54 -15.05 7.45
N ILE A 215 12.82 -14.99 7.10
CA ILE A 215 13.92 -15.10 8.06
C ILE A 215 14.16 -13.73 8.71
N PRO A 216 13.85 -13.54 10.00
CA PRO A 216 14.03 -12.27 10.66
C PRO A 216 15.49 -12.02 11.03
N ILE A 217 15.97 -10.80 10.82
CA ILE A 217 17.26 -10.32 11.35
C ILE A 217 17.00 -9.03 12.13
N GLU A 218 17.41 -9.01 13.38
CA GLU A 218 17.29 -7.82 14.21
C GLU A 218 18.34 -6.78 13.80
N MET A 219 17.91 -5.55 13.53
CA MET A 219 18.75 -4.42 13.19
C MET A 219 19.06 -3.58 14.43
N ASP A 220 20.34 -3.38 14.72
CA ASP A 220 20.77 -2.31 15.61
C ASP A 220 20.94 -1.02 14.80
N ARG A 221 20.15 0.02 15.15
CA ARG A 221 20.20 1.32 14.46
C ARG A 221 21.50 2.11 14.76
N ASN A 222 22.20 1.77 15.84
CA ASN A 222 23.45 2.41 16.24
C ASN A 222 24.67 1.70 15.64
N ASP A 223 24.55 0.39 15.36
CA ASP A 223 25.62 -0.42 14.78
C ASP A 223 25.10 -1.33 13.67
N TYR A 224 25.17 -0.87 12.44
CA TYR A 224 24.72 -1.63 11.27
C TYR A 224 25.58 -2.89 11.03
N SER A 225 26.81 -2.95 11.55
CA SER A 225 27.67 -4.13 11.40
C SER A 225 27.07 -5.41 12.02
N VAL A 226 26.10 -5.27 12.95
CA VAL A 226 25.44 -6.41 13.61
C VAL A 226 24.63 -7.22 12.60
N HIS A 227 23.66 -6.58 11.94
CA HIS A 227 22.80 -7.26 10.95
C HIS A 227 23.56 -7.59 9.66
N GLU A 228 24.54 -6.78 9.25
CA GLU A 228 25.42 -7.05 8.12
C GLU A 228 26.19 -8.35 8.31
N LYS A 229 26.86 -8.53 9.46
CA LYS A 229 27.59 -9.77 9.80
C LYS A 229 26.66 -10.98 9.85
N ALA A 230 25.45 -10.82 10.41
CA ALA A 230 24.47 -11.89 10.46
C ALA A 230 24.03 -12.31 9.06
N LEU A 231 23.74 -11.35 8.17
CA LEU A 231 23.34 -11.63 6.79
C LEU A 231 24.47 -12.26 5.97
N LEU A 232 25.68 -11.68 6.02
CA LEU A 232 26.81 -12.11 5.21
C LEU A 232 27.43 -13.44 5.70
N LYS A 233 27.20 -13.85 6.93
CA LYS A 233 27.57 -15.18 7.42
C LYS A 233 26.85 -16.28 6.61
N GLU A 234 25.57 -16.08 6.31
CA GLU A 234 24.76 -17.03 5.54
C GLU A 234 24.84 -16.78 4.02
N ASN A 235 25.25 -15.57 3.62
CA ASN A 235 25.32 -15.14 2.22
C ASN A 235 26.68 -14.44 1.96
N PRO A 236 27.80 -15.18 1.93
CA PRO A 236 29.15 -14.59 1.91
C PRO A 236 29.48 -13.80 0.62
N LEU A 237 28.74 -13.99 -0.46
CA LEU A 237 28.86 -13.23 -1.70
C LEU A 237 27.91 -12.01 -1.77
N GLY A 238 27.10 -11.79 -0.75
CA GLY A 238 25.99 -10.84 -0.76
C GLY A 238 24.67 -11.46 -1.25
N VAL A 239 23.66 -10.63 -1.47
CA VAL A 239 22.30 -11.02 -1.83
C VAL A 239 21.91 -10.49 -3.20
N ASP A 240 20.90 -11.10 -3.83
CA ASP A 240 20.48 -10.76 -5.20
C ASP A 240 19.66 -9.48 -5.25
N LEU A 241 18.74 -9.34 -4.30
CA LEU A 241 17.77 -8.26 -4.27
C LEU A 241 17.66 -7.69 -2.86
N ILE A 242 17.73 -6.37 -2.77
CA ILE A 242 17.38 -5.62 -1.56
C ILE A 242 16.20 -4.72 -1.86
N ILE A 243 15.18 -4.78 -0.99
CA ILE A 243 14.02 -3.88 -1.02
C ILE A 243 14.13 -2.90 0.14
N ASP A 244 14.15 -1.61 -0.16
CA ASP A 244 13.96 -0.60 0.89
C ASP A 244 12.47 -0.35 1.10
N ALA A 245 11.93 -0.80 2.24
CA ALA A 245 10.59 -0.49 2.72
C ALA A 245 10.61 0.43 3.96
N THR A 246 11.69 1.21 4.13
CA THR A 246 11.88 2.13 5.27
C THR A 246 11.78 3.60 4.89
N GLY A 247 12.18 3.96 3.66
CA GLY A 247 12.36 5.35 3.22
C GLY A 247 13.56 6.06 3.87
N SER A 248 14.50 5.30 4.47
CA SER A 248 15.70 5.85 5.11
C SER A 248 16.84 5.93 4.12
N THR A 249 17.31 7.14 3.82
CA THR A 249 18.47 7.36 2.94
C THR A 249 19.72 6.65 3.45
N LYS A 250 19.90 6.58 4.77
CA LYS A 250 21.01 5.83 5.39
C LYS A 250 20.88 4.32 5.12
N VAL A 251 19.68 3.73 5.26
CA VAL A 251 19.47 2.30 4.97
C VAL A 251 19.77 2.02 3.51
N ILE A 252 19.29 2.85 2.60
CA ILE A 252 19.52 2.71 1.15
C ILE A 252 21.03 2.74 0.85
N SER A 253 21.75 3.76 1.34
CA SER A 253 23.19 3.90 1.10
C SER A 253 23.98 2.72 1.65
N GLU A 254 23.74 2.35 2.91
CA GLU A 254 24.51 1.30 3.61
C GLU A 254 24.18 -0.11 3.09
N SER A 255 22.98 -0.34 2.57
CA SER A 255 22.58 -1.67 2.10
C SER A 255 23.19 -2.05 0.74
N MET A 256 23.61 -1.09 -0.08
CA MET A 256 24.18 -1.39 -1.41
C MET A 256 25.40 -2.31 -1.36
N LYS A 257 26.23 -2.19 -0.31
CA LYS A 257 27.41 -3.05 -0.10
C LYS A 257 27.10 -4.50 0.24
N LEU A 258 25.83 -4.79 0.56
CA LEU A 258 25.34 -6.13 0.85
C LEU A 258 24.89 -6.88 -0.40
N LEU A 259 24.79 -6.19 -1.54
CA LEU A 259 24.45 -6.79 -2.81
C LEU A 259 25.65 -7.60 -3.37
N LYS A 260 25.35 -8.76 -3.93
CA LYS A 260 26.33 -9.47 -4.76
C LYS A 260 26.53 -8.74 -6.09
N LYS A 261 27.56 -9.10 -6.85
CA LYS A 261 27.76 -8.57 -8.21
C LYS A 261 26.54 -8.85 -9.08
N GLY A 262 26.09 -7.83 -9.82
CA GLY A 262 24.86 -7.88 -10.61
C GLY A 262 23.57 -7.75 -9.79
N GLY A 263 23.67 -7.50 -8.47
CA GLY A 263 22.51 -7.38 -7.58
C GLY A 263 21.72 -6.08 -7.78
N THR A 264 20.49 -6.09 -7.29
CA THR A 264 19.54 -4.97 -7.44
C THR A 264 19.09 -4.44 -6.08
N LEU A 265 19.10 -3.11 -5.92
CA LEU A 265 18.40 -2.41 -4.85
C LEU A 265 17.14 -1.76 -5.44
N LEU A 266 15.97 -2.12 -4.89
CA LEU A 266 14.68 -1.53 -5.25
C LEU A 266 14.19 -0.65 -4.11
N GLN A 267 14.10 0.64 -4.36
CA GLN A 267 13.44 1.60 -3.47
C GLN A 267 11.92 1.45 -3.62
N TYR A 268 11.28 1.02 -2.54
CA TYR A 268 9.82 0.92 -2.46
C TYR A 268 9.21 2.05 -1.63
N ALA A 269 9.82 2.37 -0.48
CA ALA A 269 9.31 3.40 0.39
C ALA A 269 9.63 4.81 -0.13
N ILE A 270 8.72 5.74 0.20
CA ILE A 270 8.89 7.16 -0.12
C ILE A 270 10.00 7.74 0.75
N VAL A 271 10.97 8.39 0.13
CA VAL A 271 11.98 9.23 0.79
C VAL A 271 11.43 10.67 0.83
N HIS A 272 11.64 11.37 1.96
CA HIS A 272 11.13 12.74 2.09
C HIS A 272 11.78 13.70 1.08
N SER A 273 10.98 14.64 0.58
CA SER A 273 11.45 15.64 -0.38
C SER A 273 12.65 16.41 0.16
N GLY A 274 13.69 16.56 -0.67
CA GLY A 274 14.94 17.25 -0.31
C GLY A 274 16.02 16.35 0.30
N GLU A 275 15.71 15.14 0.74
CA GLU A 275 16.71 14.17 1.16
C GLU A 275 17.47 13.57 -0.04
N LYS A 276 18.71 13.17 0.19
CA LYS A 276 19.58 12.60 -0.84
C LYS A 276 20.20 11.29 -0.35
N VAL A 277 20.31 10.35 -1.26
CA VAL A 277 21.03 9.07 -1.02
C VAL A 277 22.47 9.22 -1.53
N GLU A 278 23.43 8.90 -0.67
CA GLU A 278 24.83 8.79 -1.07
C GLU A 278 25.07 7.43 -1.75
N MET A 279 25.72 7.46 -2.91
CA MET A 279 26.08 6.27 -3.68
C MET A 279 27.56 6.27 -3.98
N ASP A 280 28.21 5.12 -3.80
CA ASP A 280 29.58 4.92 -4.25
C ASP A 280 29.58 4.50 -5.75
N PRO A 281 29.99 5.39 -6.68
CA PRO A 281 29.97 5.08 -8.09
C PRO A 281 31.00 4.00 -8.49
N VAL A 282 32.06 3.84 -7.71
CA VAL A 282 33.06 2.77 -7.94
C VAL A 282 32.48 1.41 -7.57
N LEU A 283 31.78 1.33 -6.45
CA LEU A 283 31.05 0.12 -6.04
C LEU A 283 30.00 -0.26 -7.09
N MET A 284 29.21 0.72 -7.53
CA MET A 284 28.16 0.52 -8.55
C MET A 284 28.75 -0.01 -9.87
N PHE A 285 29.80 0.62 -10.36
CA PHE A 285 30.42 0.25 -11.64
C PHE A 285 31.10 -1.11 -11.59
N ASN A 286 31.95 -1.35 -10.59
CA ASN A 286 32.75 -2.58 -10.52
C ASN A 286 31.94 -3.83 -10.24
N ASN A 287 30.73 -3.68 -9.70
CA ASN A 287 29.84 -4.79 -9.37
C ASN A 287 28.59 -4.83 -10.27
N GLU A 288 28.45 -3.94 -11.26
CA GLU A 288 27.27 -3.85 -12.16
C GLU A 288 25.95 -3.81 -11.36
N LEU A 289 25.90 -3.00 -10.29
CA LEU A 289 24.71 -2.92 -9.44
C LEU A 289 23.62 -2.11 -10.10
N THR A 290 22.38 -2.53 -9.89
CA THR A 290 21.19 -1.79 -10.31
C THR A 290 20.53 -1.09 -9.13
N TYR A 291 20.22 0.20 -9.27
CA TYR A 291 19.29 0.91 -8.39
C TYR A 291 18.02 1.27 -9.17
N THR A 292 16.86 0.87 -8.65
CA THR A 292 15.57 1.11 -9.28
C THR A 292 14.52 1.48 -8.23
N ALA A 293 13.36 1.93 -8.66
CA ALA A 293 12.25 2.28 -7.76
C ALA A 293 10.93 1.72 -8.29
N SER A 294 9.95 1.58 -7.41
CA SER A 294 8.57 1.21 -7.75
C SER A 294 7.62 2.32 -7.31
N PHE A 295 6.76 2.76 -8.23
CA PHE A 295 5.78 3.82 -7.96
C PHE A 295 4.37 3.32 -8.23
N CYS A 296 3.53 3.35 -7.19
CA CYS A 296 2.12 2.94 -7.24
C CYS A 296 1.89 1.52 -7.79
N GLN A 297 0.65 1.23 -8.08
CA GLN A 297 0.20 0.05 -8.81
C GLN A 297 -0.04 0.40 -10.29
N SER A 298 -0.01 -0.59 -11.18
CA SER A 298 -0.29 -0.41 -12.60
C SER A 298 -0.95 -1.66 -13.17
N HIS A 299 -2.25 -1.57 -13.51
CA HIS A 299 -3.05 -2.62 -14.13
C HIS A 299 -3.02 -4.01 -13.47
N ASN A 300 -2.70 -4.09 -12.19
CA ASN A 300 -2.52 -5.35 -11.46
C ASN A 300 -3.49 -5.51 -10.27
N PHE A 301 -4.50 -4.65 -10.16
CA PHE A 301 -5.42 -4.67 -9.03
C PHE A 301 -6.22 -6.00 -8.95
N GLY A 302 -6.66 -6.56 -10.08
CA GLY A 302 -7.31 -7.88 -10.10
C GLY A 302 -6.41 -8.99 -9.54
N ARG A 303 -5.11 -8.96 -9.87
CA ARG A 303 -4.13 -9.91 -9.28
C ARG A 303 -4.01 -9.76 -7.76
N ALA A 304 -4.17 -8.55 -7.24
CA ALA A 304 -4.14 -8.32 -5.79
C ALA A 304 -5.34 -8.96 -5.10
N VAL A 305 -6.53 -8.87 -5.70
CA VAL A 305 -7.73 -9.56 -5.21
C VAL A 305 -7.50 -11.09 -5.20
N ASP A 306 -6.97 -11.64 -6.29
CA ASP A 306 -6.69 -13.09 -6.39
C ASP A 306 -5.65 -13.55 -5.35
N VAL A 307 -4.62 -12.76 -5.11
CA VAL A 307 -3.56 -13.03 -4.12
C VAL A 307 -4.12 -13.06 -2.69
N LEU A 308 -4.99 -12.11 -2.35
CA LEU A 308 -5.66 -12.09 -1.05
C LEU A 308 -6.67 -13.25 -0.94
N ALA A 309 -7.45 -13.49 -1.97
CA ALA A 309 -8.45 -14.58 -2.00
C ALA A 309 -7.82 -15.97 -1.90
N SER A 310 -6.63 -16.17 -2.47
CA SER A 310 -5.89 -17.44 -2.38
C SER A 310 -5.12 -17.63 -1.06
N GLY A 311 -5.05 -16.60 -0.21
CA GLY A 311 -4.30 -16.63 1.04
C GLY A 311 -2.77 -16.56 0.87
N ILE A 312 -2.26 -16.23 -0.32
CA ILE A 312 -0.83 -15.93 -0.53
C ILE A 312 -0.40 -14.77 0.36
N VAL A 313 -1.25 -13.75 0.45
CA VAL A 313 -1.12 -12.70 1.47
C VAL A 313 -2.27 -12.86 2.47
N ASP A 314 -1.94 -13.11 3.72
CA ASP A 314 -2.88 -13.15 4.83
C ASP A 314 -3.19 -11.72 5.29
N GLY A 315 -4.21 -11.11 4.66
CA GLY A 315 -4.58 -9.73 4.91
C GLY A 315 -5.11 -9.49 6.32
N ASP A 316 -5.91 -10.43 6.84
CA ASP A 316 -6.52 -10.29 8.18
C ASP A 316 -5.47 -10.26 9.29
N SER A 317 -4.39 -11.02 9.17
CA SER A 317 -3.30 -11.00 10.15
C SER A 317 -2.52 -9.68 10.22
N LEU A 318 -2.66 -8.84 9.19
CA LEU A 318 -2.03 -7.51 9.17
C LEU A 318 -2.88 -6.45 9.88
N VAL A 319 -4.15 -6.73 10.15
CA VAL A 319 -5.05 -5.81 10.86
C VAL A 319 -4.76 -5.86 12.36
N THR A 320 -4.34 -4.75 12.91
CA THR A 320 -3.95 -4.63 14.33
C THR A 320 -4.86 -3.71 15.13
N GLY A 321 -5.75 -2.98 14.47
CA GLY A 321 -6.73 -2.10 15.10
C GLY A 321 -7.94 -1.86 14.21
N GLU A 322 -9.11 -1.70 14.82
CA GLU A 322 -10.38 -1.45 14.14
C GLU A 322 -11.15 -0.36 14.87
N PHE A 323 -11.66 0.64 14.15
CA PHE A 323 -12.37 1.77 14.72
C PHE A 323 -13.58 2.17 13.85
N PRO A 324 -14.67 2.67 14.45
CA PRO A 324 -15.72 3.33 13.69
C PRO A 324 -15.22 4.66 13.11
N LEU A 325 -15.89 5.15 12.08
CA LEU A 325 -15.53 6.43 11.42
C LEU A 325 -15.44 7.61 12.38
N ASP A 326 -16.31 7.67 13.40
CA ASP A 326 -16.31 8.73 14.40
C ASP A 326 -15.02 8.75 15.24
N ASP A 327 -14.31 7.63 15.34
CA ASP A 327 -13.05 7.47 16.05
C ASP A 327 -11.83 7.45 15.12
N PHE A 328 -11.97 7.97 13.89
CA PHE A 328 -10.90 8.00 12.89
C PHE A 328 -9.56 8.47 13.46
N TYR A 329 -9.54 9.57 14.20
CA TYR A 329 -8.29 10.11 14.75
C TYR A 329 -7.65 9.23 15.82
N LYS A 330 -8.44 8.45 16.56
CA LYS A 330 -7.88 7.44 17.48
C LYS A 330 -7.17 6.35 16.69
N GLY A 331 -7.81 5.88 15.61
CA GLY A 331 -7.20 4.90 14.71
C GLY A 331 -5.94 5.42 14.03
N LEU A 332 -5.95 6.65 13.53
CA LEU A 332 -4.78 7.28 12.93
C LEU A 332 -3.62 7.44 13.94
N ASP A 333 -3.93 7.90 15.14
CA ASP A 333 -2.94 8.05 16.21
C ASP A 333 -2.34 6.69 16.62
N GLU A 334 -3.15 5.63 16.71
CA GLU A 334 -2.67 4.27 16.97
C GLU A 334 -1.75 3.80 15.84
N ASN A 335 -2.18 3.96 14.58
CA ASN A 335 -1.40 3.55 13.41
C ASN A 335 -0.02 4.24 13.34
N VAL A 336 0.04 5.52 13.75
CA VAL A 336 1.28 6.32 13.68
C VAL A 336 2.17 6.10 14.90
N LYS A 337 1.60 6.06 16.12
CA LYS A 337 2.32 6.11 17.41
C LYS A 337 2.67 4.73 17.95
N ASP A 338 1.82 3.72 17.71
CA ASP A 338 2.13 2.35 18.16
C ASP A 338 3.14 1.69 17.22
N ARG A 339 4.29 1.31 17.79
CA ARG A 339 5.35 0.61 17.05
C ARG A 339 4.93 -0.78 16.57
N ASN A 340 3.93 -1.39 17.18
CA ASN A 340 3.42 -2.71 16.81
C ASN A 340 2.25 -2.63 15.82
N SER A 341 1.64 -1.46 15.63
CA SER A 341 0.57 -1.29 14.66
C SER A 341 1.06 -1.54 13.23
N ILE A 342 0.33 -2.35 12.47
CA ILE A 342 0.62 -2.70 11.08
C ILE A 342 -0.39 -2.02 10.16
N LYS A 343 -1.67 -2.42 10.25
CA LYS A 343 -2.80 -1.81 9.54
C LYS A 343 -3.94 -1.54 10.51
N VAL A 344 -4.58 -0.40 10.35
CA VAL A 344 -5.78 -0.01 11.10
C VAL A 344 -6.92 0.16 10.11
N ILE A 345 -8.04 -0.46 10.41
CA ILE A 345 -9.26 -0.38 9.60
C ILE A 345 -10.24 0.59 10.25
N ILE A 346 -10.84 1.41 9.42
CA ILE A 346 -11.99 2.25 9.78
C ILE A 346 -13.24 1.65 9.17
N HIS A 347 -14.29 1.55 9.98
CA HIS A 347 -15.61 1.07 9.56
C HIS A 347 -16.58 2.26 9.44
N PRO A 348 -16.83 2.76 8.21
CA PRO A 348 -17.82 3.82 8.02
C PRO A 348 -19.26 3.34 8.22
N ASN A 349 -19.50 2.06 8.01
CA ASN A 349 -20.75 1.39 8.25
C ASN A 349 -20.57 0.16 9.12
N THR A 350 -21.60 -0.23 9.86
CA THR A 350 -21.69 -1.51 10.56
C THR A 350 -22.59 -2.46 9.76
N GLU A 351 -22.33 -3.77 9.87
CA GLU A 351 -23.30 -4.76 9.44
C GLU A 351 -24.58 -4.57 10.27
N GLY A 352 -25.68 -4.20 9.63
CA GLY A 352 -26.98 -3.98 10.25
C GLY A 352 -27.74 -5.28 10.45
#